data_181ba0968ba189462be5b03c1f21bc5b
#
_entry.id   181ba0968ba189462be5b03c1f21bc5b
#
_cell.length_a   1.000
_cell.length_b   1.000
_cell.length_c   1.000
_cell.angle_alpha   90.00
_cell.angle_beta   90.00
_cell.angle_gamma   90.00
#
_symmetry.space_group_name_H-M   'P 1'
#
loop_
_entity.id
_entity.type
_entity.pdbx_description
1 polymer ?
#
loop_
_entity_poly.entity_id
_entity_poly.type
_entity_poly.pdbx_seq_one_letter_code
_entity_poly.pdbx_strand_id
1 'polypeptide(L)'
;RSRHLSEHSRSLDALLDFYLGSLHAVDRAQREFEAAAGDLLDPAGELAAAASQARRAYRRLADQVQGLFLRHLARSGWPPAGRLANADLFDRLVAPRLSESGRRVALLLIDALRYELWLALHTHLVGAGHAGAEIQPAFAQLPTITPVGMASLLPGAGQALRLLRRNDQMTPALGEQVLTSVTQRMAVLRARCRPP
;
A
#
# COMPACT_ATOMS: atom_id res chain seq x y z
N ARG A 1 2.68 -24.48 1.21
CA ARG A 1 2.23 -23.06 1.47
C ARG A 1 0.71 -22.94 1.56
N SER A 2 -0.08 -23.72 0.84
CA SER A 2 -1.55 -23.72 0.97
C SER A 2 -2.04 -24.13 2.36
N ARG A 3 -1.32 -25.00 3.07
CA ARG A 3 -1.66 -25.38 4.45
C ARG A 3 -1.53 -24.21 5.42
N HIS A 4 -0.49 -23.38 5.26
CA HIS A 4 -0.33 -22.18 6.10
C HIS A 4 -1.42 -21.16 5.88
N LEU A 5 -1.94 -21.00 4.64
CA LEU A 5 -3.02 -20.07 4.38
C LEU A 5 -4.29 -20.41 5.18
N SER A 6 -4.62 -21.69 5.36
CA SER A 6 -5.80 -22.11 6.14
C SER A 6 -5.67 -21.76 7.62
N GLU A 7 -4.47 -21.79 8.17
CA GLU A 7 -4.21 -21.46 9.57
C GLU A 7 -4.38 -19.97 9.84
N HIS A 8 -4.07 -19.11 8.85
CA HIS A 8 -4.13 -17.66 8.95
C HIS A 8 -5.38 -17.04 8.31
N SER A 9 -6.35 -17.85 7.89
CA SER A 9 -7.55 -17.40 7.19
C SER A 9 -8.78 -17.17 8.09
N ARG A 10 -8.62 -17.20 9.42
CA ARG A 10 -9.74 -17.14 10.39
C ARG A 10 -10.37 -15.76 10.51
N SER A 11 -9.60 -14.71 10.30
CA SER A 11 -10.05 -13.33 10.38
C SER A 11 -9.28 -12.44 9.40
N LEU A 12 -9.77 -11.20 9.20
CA LEU A 12 -9.06 -10.21 8.41
C LEU A 12 -7.70 -9.88 9.03
N ASP A 13 -7.64 -9.67 10.34
CA ASP A 13 -6.41 -9.38 11.05
C ASP A 13 -5.37 -10.50 10.91
N ALA A 14 -5.79 -11.75 11.09
CA ALA A 14 -4.88 -12.90 10.93
C ALA A 14 -4.32 -12.99 9.50
N LEU A 15 -5.15 -12.69 8.48
CA LEU A 15 -4.71 -12.67 7.09
C LEU A 15 -3.73 -11.54 6.82
N LEU A 16 -3.97 -10.35 7.38
CA LEU A 16 -3.09 -9.20 7.26
C LEU A 16 -1.75 -9.43 7.97
N ASP A 17 -1.76 -9.97 9.18
CA ASP A 17 -0.55 -10.30 9.92
C ASP A 17 0.28 -11.37 9.20
N PHE A 18 -0.38 -12.35 8.59
CA PHE A 18 0.28 -13.33 7.75
C PHE A 18 0.93 -12.70 6.51
N TYR A 19 0.23 -11.75 5.87
CA TYR A 19 0.81 -11.01 4.74
C TYR A 19 2.03 -10.20 5.17
N LEU A 20 1.90 -9.41 6.22
CA LEU A 20 2.99 -8.57 6.75
C LEU A 20 4.19 -9.39 7.27
N GLY A 21 3.94 -10.56 7.86
CA GLY A 21 4.99 -11.40 8.44
C GLY A 21 5.74 -12.26 7.42
N SER A 22 5.04 -12.81 6.43
CA SER A 22 5.67 -13.82 5.56
C SER A 22 5.13 -13.92 4.14
N LEU A 23 3.83 -13.65 3.89
CA LEU A 23 3.25 -13.87 2.58
C LEU A 23 3.76 -12.89 1.53
N HIS A 24 4.13 -11.66 1.92
CA HIS A 24 4.77 -10.66 1.05
C HIS A 24 6.04 -11.19 0.37
N ALA A 25 6.72 -12.16 0.97
CA ALA A 25 7.90 -12.80 0.36
C ALA A 25 7.57 -13.55 -0.94
N VAL A 26 6.31 -13.94 -1.14
CA VAL A 26 5.86 -14.55 -2.40
C VAL A 26 5.75 -13.50 -3.50
N ASP A 27 5.26 -12.30 -3.18
CA ASP A 27 5.21 -11.19 -4.13
C ASP A 27 6.62 -10.76 -4.55
N ARG A 28 7.53 -10.69 -3.57
CA ARG A 28 8.95 -10.45 -3.83
C ARG A 28 9.55 -11.50 -4.74
N ALA A 29 9.36 -12.80 -4.42
CA ALA A 29 9.89 -13.88 -5.22
C ALA A 29 9.33 -13.88 -6.67
N GLN A 30 8.03 -13.55 -6.83
CA GLN A 30 7.43 -13.41 -8.15
C GLN A 30 8.04 -12.24 -8.93
N ARG A 31 8.24 -11.09 -8.31
CA ARG A 31 8.88 -9.94 -8.96
C ARG A 31 10.32 -10.22 -9.38
N GLU A 32 11.10 -10.82 -8.50
CA GLU A 32 12.49 -11.21 -8.78
C GLU A 32 12.55 -12.26 -9.90
N PHE A 33 11.62 -13.22 -9.88
CA PHE A 33 11.48 -14.20 -10.95
C PHE A 33 11.15 -13.54 -12.31
N GLU A 34 10.19 -12.60 -12.35
CA GLU A 34 9.82 -11.93 -13.61
C GLU A 34 10.97 -11.08 -14.16
N ALA A 35 11.73 -10.41 -13.31
CA ALA A 35 12.92 -9.68 -13.71
C ALA A 35 13.97 -10.62 -14.29
N ALA A 36 14.31 -11.70 -13.60
CA ALA A 36 15.29 -12.68 -14.09
C ALA A 36 14.83 -13.38 -15.39
N ALA A 37 13.54 -13.74 -15.48
CA ALA A 37 13.00 -14.38 -16.68
C ALA A 37 12.96 -13.45 -17.91
N GLY A 38 12.81 -12.13 -17.68
CA GLY A 38 12.83 -11.13 -18.75
C GLY A 38 14.22 -10.91 -19.34
N ASP A 39 15.27 -11.13 -18.54
CA ASP A 39 16.66 -10.95 -18.95
C ASP A 39 17.27 -12.20 -19.61
N LEU A 40 16.59 -13.35 -19.56
CA LEU A 40 17.09 -14.60 -20.12
C LEU A 40 16.74 -14.74 -21.60
N LEU A 41 17.75 -15.04 -22.41
CA LEU A 41 17.57 -15.53 -23.77
C LEU A 41 17.17 -17.02 -23.70
N ASP A 42 15.99 -17.35 -24.20
CA ASP A 42 15.46 -18.73 -24.22
C ASP A 42 15.13 -19.15 -25.69
N PRO A 43 16.14 -19.30 -26.57
CA PRO A 43 15.91 -19.60 -27.97
C PRO A 43 15.26 -20.97 -28.22
N ALA A 44 15.40 -21.90 -27.27
CA ALA A 44 14.78 -23.24 -27.36
C ALA A 44 13.38 -23.27 -26.69
N GLY A 45 12.99 -22.24 -25.95
CA GLY A 45 11.70 -22.19 -25.25
C GLY A 45 11.60 -23.13 -24.04
N GLU A 46 12.71 -23.66 -23.55
CA GLU A 46 12.72 -24.63 -22.44
C GLU A 46 12.26 -24.03 -21.13
N LEU A 47 12.58 -22.75 -20.88
CA LEU A 47 12.17 -22.02 -19.70
C LEU A 47 10.71 -21.56 -19.75
N ALA A 48 10.11 -21.45 -20.93
CA ALA A 48 8.76 -20.93 -21.13
C ALA A 48 7.70 -21.77 -20.38
N ALA A 49 7.84 -23.09 -20.37
CA ALA A 49 6.94 -23.99 -19.65
C ALA A 49 7.06 -23.81 -18.13
N ALA A 50 8.28 -23.74 -17.61
CA ALA A 50 8.54 -23.52 -16.18
C ALA A 50 8.06 -22.14 -15.75
N ALA A 51 8.31 -21.10 -16.54
CA ALA A 51 7.81 -19.75 -16.29
C ALA A 51 6.29 -19.70 -16.26
N SER A 52 5.62 -20.34 -17.20
CA SER A 52 4.16 -20.46 -17.22
C SER A 52 3.62 -21.18 -15.99
N GLN A 53 4.29 -22.24 -15.53
CA GLN A 53 3.91 -22.98 -14.32
C GLN A 53 4.06 -22.11 -13.07
N ALA A 54 5.16 -21.38 -12.92
CA ALA A 54 5.40 -20.46 -11.79
C ALA A 54 4.33 -19.36 -11.74
N ARG A 55 4.03 -18.71 -12.88
CA ARG A 55 2.98 -17.68 -12.99
C ARG A 55 1.61 -18.24 -12.64
N ARG A 56 1.26 -19.43 -13.10
CA ARG A 56 -0.02 -20.08 -12.73
C ARG A 56 -0.07 -20.40 -11.24
N ALA A 57 1.02 -20.84 -10.63
CA ALA A 57 1.07 -21.13 -9.19
C ALA A 57 0.89 -19.85 -8.36
N TYR A 58 1.56 -18.76 -8.74
CA TYR A 58 1.39 -17.46 -8.11
C TYR A 58 -0.05 -16.96 -8.23
N ARG A 59 -0.65 -16.95 -9.42
CA ARG A 59 -2.03 -16.51 -9.64
C ARG A 59 -3.02 -17.28 -8.78
N ARG A 60 -2.91 -18.61 -8.73
CA ARG A 60 -3.80 -19.43 -7.87
C ARG A 60 -3.72 -19.04 -6.40
N LEU A 61 -2.51 -18.75 -5.90
CA LEU A 61 -2.35 -18.30 -4.52
C LEU A 61 -2.92 -16.89 -4.33
N ALA A 62 -2.65 -15.97 -5.24
CA ALA A 62 -3.20 -14.61 -5.20
C ALA A 62 -4.74 -14.62 -5.23
N ASP A 63 -5.36 -15.42 -6.08
CA ASP A 63 -6.83 -15.58 -6.15
C ASP A 63 -7.41 -16.14 -4.86
N GLN A 64 -6.73 -17.11 -4.22
CA GLN A 64 -7.16 -17.65 -2.93
C GLN A 64 -7.10 -16.59 -1.83
N VAL A 65 -5.99 -15.85 -1.75
CA VAL A 65 -5.80 -14.75 -0.78
C VAL A 65 -6.83 -13.65 -1.01
N GLN A 66 -7.02 -13.24 -2.25
CA GLN A 66 -8.01 -12.23 -2.63
C GLN A 66 -9.44 -12.67 -2.25
N GLY A 67 -9.79 -13.92 -2.51
CA GLY A 67 -11.10 -14.45 -2.14
C GLY A 67 -11.33 -14.48 -0.62
N LEU A 68 -10.31 -14.80 0.17
CA LEU A 68 -10.34 -14.71 1.63
C LEU A 68 -10.50 -13.26 2.09
N PHE A 69 -9.68 -12.36 1.55
CA PHE A 69 -9.73 -10.94 1.86
C PHE A 69 -11.12 -10.35 1.62
N LEU A 70 -11.71 -10.58 0.45
CA LEU A 70 -13.03 -10.06 0.11
C LEU A 70 -14.15 -10.58 1.03
N ARG A 71 -14.09 -11.87 1.43
CA ARG A 71 -15.05 -12.42 2.39
C ARG A 71 -14.95 -11.78 3.77
N HIS A 72 -13.75 -11.52 4.23
CA HIS A 72 -13.54 -10.85 5.52
C HIS A 72 -13.89 -9.37 5.44
N LEU A 73 -13.51 -8.69 4.36
CA LEU A 73 -13.83 -7.29 4.11
C LEU A 73 -15.33 -7.03 4.20
N ALA A 74 -16.14 -7.90 3.58
CA ALA A 74 -17.61 -7.77 3.61
C ALA A 74 -18.21 -7.88 5.02
N ARG A 75 -17.50 -8.48 5.98
CA ARG A 75 -17.96 -8.69 7.35
C ARG A 75 -17.41 -7.69 8.35
N SER A 76 -16.17 -7.28 8.16
CA SER A 76 -15.40 -6.53 9.17
C SER A 76 -15.25 -5.05 8.83
N GLY A 77 -15.52 -4.65 7.59
CA GLY A 77 -15.19 -3.31 7.10
C GLY A 77 -13.69 -3.10 6.86
N TRP A 78 -13.30 -1.85 6.50
CA TRP A 78 -11.93 -1.50 6.15
C TRP A 78 -11.58 -0.06 6.52
N PRO A 79 -10.38 0.18 7.04
CA PRO A 79 -9.42 -0.81 7.56
C PRO A 79 -9.91 -1.42 8.88
N PRO A 80 -9.31 -2.55 9.33
CA PRO A 80 -9.62 -3.11 10.65
C PRO A 80 -9.31 -2.11 11.76
N ALA A 81 -10.11 -2.14 12.82
CA ALA A 81 -9.91 -1.28 13.98
C ALA A 81 -8.51 -1.45 14.59
N GLY A 82 -7.91 -0.34 14.99
CA GLY A 82 -6.55 -0.32 15.59
C GLY A 82 -5.40 -0.36 14.58
N ARG A 83 -5.66 -0.58 13.30
CA ARG A 83 -4.64 -0.52 12.24
C ARG A 83 -4.48 0.92 11.74
N LEU A 84 -3.25 1.29 11.36
CA LEU A 84 -2.99 2.60 10.76
C LEU A 84 -3.53 2.63 9.33
N ALA A 85 -4.52 3.50 9.08
CA ALA A 85 -4.99 3.77 7.73
C ALA A 85 -4.16 4.84 7.05
N ASN A 86 -4.05 4.81 5.72
CA ASN A 86 -3.43 5.90 4.96
C ASN A 86 -4.10 7.24 5.26
N ALA A 87 -5.41 7.24 5.49
CA ALA A 87 -6.18 8.44 5.79
C ALA A 87 -5.80 9.12 7.12
N ASP A 88 -5.21 8.37 8.05
CA ASP A 88 -4.76 8.88 9.35
C ASP A 88 -3.27 9.22 9.38
N LEU A 89 -2.53 8.84 8.33
CA LEU A 89 -1.08 8.89 8.31
C LEU A 89 -0.55 10.32 8.51
N PHE A 90 -1.09 11.28 7.76
CA PHE A 90 -0.63 12.66 7.88
C PHE A 90 -0.83 13.20 9.30
N ASP A 91 -2.03 13.08 9.82
CA ASP A 91 -2.39 13.66 11.11
C ASP A 91 -1.69 12.95 12.28
N ARG A 92 -1.43 11.64 12.17
CA ARG A 92 -0.78 10.86 13.24
C ARG A 92 0.75 10.89 13.19
N LEU A 93 1.36 10.98 12.02
CA LEU A 93 2.82 10.82 11.88
C LEU A 93 3.52 12.10 11.38
N VAL A 94 2.87 12.91 10.54
CA VAL A 94 3.48 14.09 9.92
C VAL A 94 3.18 15.35 10.72
N ALA A 95 1.92 15.60 11.02
CA ALA A 95 1.50 16.82 11.71
C ALA A 95 2.17 17.04 13.08
N PRO A 96 2.37 16.02 13.95
CA PRO A 96 3.12 16.22 15.20
C PRO A 96 4.55 16.67 14.97
N ARG A 97 5.22 16.11 13.95
CA ARG A 97 6.61 16.48 13.62
C ARG A 97 6.72 17.89 13.06
N LEU A 98 5.72 18.35 12.30
CA LEU A 98 5.66 19.72 11.79
C LEU A 98 5.44 20.76 12.91
N SER A 99 4.84 20.36 14.02
CA SER A 99 4.58 21.22 15.17
C SER A 99 5.82 21.39 16.06
N GLU A 100 6.87 20.59 15.88
CA GLU A 100 8.13 20.71 16.64
C GLU A 100 8.92 21.94 16.15
N SER A 101 9.24 22.86 17.05
CA SER A 101 10.00 24.08 16.73
C SER A 101 11.36 23.76 16.10
N GLY A 102 11.68 24.43 14.99
CA GLY A 102 12.95 24.26 14.28
C GLY A 102 13.09 22.97 13.46
N ARG A 103 12.07 22.10 13.45
CA ARG A 103 12.13 20.85 12.70
C ARG A 103 11.69 21.04 11.26
N ARG A 104 12.48 20.47 10.33
CA ARG A 104 12.12 20.38 8.92
C ARG A 104 11.65 18.97 8.61
N VAL A 105 10.54 18.84 7.88
CA VAL A 105 9.96 17.56 7.48
C VAL A 105 9.86 17.51 5.96
N ALA A 106 10.40 16.44 5.36
CA ALA A 106 10.19 16.12 3.96
C ALA A 106 9.19 14.94 3.89
N LEU A 107 8.07 15.14 3.22
CA LEU A 107 7.07 14.11 2.96
C LEU A 107 7.15 13.66 1.49
N LEU A 108 7.56 12.43 1.25
CA LEU A 108 7.64 11.83 -0.08
C LEU A 108 6.44 10.89 -0.26
N LEU A 109 5.57 11.20 -1.22
CA LEU A 109 4.44 10.36 -1.62
C LEU A 109 4.82 9.56 -2.86
N ILE A 110 4.98 8.25 -2.71
CA ILE A 110 5.41 7.37 -3.79
C ILE A 110 4.22 6.51 -4.21
N ASP A 111 3.80 6.65 -5.48
CA ASP A 111 2.70 5.87 -6.04
C ASP A 111 3.14 4.44 -6.34
N ALA A 112 2.19 3.51 -6.25
CA ALA A 112 2.37 2.07 -6.54
C ALA A 112 3.50 1.37 -5.76
N LEU A 113 4.01 1.96 -4.68
CA LEU A 113 5.02 1.33 -3.83
C LEU A 113 4.39 0.22 -3.00
N ARG A 114 4.60 -1.02 -3.41
CA ARG A 114 4.12 -2.20 -2.69
C ARG A 114 4.91 -2.44 -1.41
N TYR A 115 4.29 -3.12 -0.44
CA TYR A 115 4.90 -3.40 0.86
C TYR A 115 6.24 -4.15 0.74
N GLU A 116 6.35 -5.13 -0.16
CA GLU A 116 7.59 -5.88 -0.36
C GLU A 116 8.73 -5.02 -0.93
N LEU A 117 8.39 -4.01 -1.77
CA LEU A 117 9.37 -3.04 -2.28
C LEU A 117 9.81 -2.07 -1.18
N TRP A 118 8.88 -1.68 -0.30
CA TRP A 118 9.21 -0.85 0.85
C TRP A 118 10.17 -1.57 1.81
N LEU A 119 9.96 -2.85 2.06
CA LEU A 119 10.88 -3.68 2.86
C LEU A 119 12.28 -3.75 2.21
N ALA A 120 12.35 -3.91 0.89
CA ALA A 120 13.62 -3.91 0.17
C ALA A 120 14.35 -2.56 0.28
N LEU A 121 13.61 -1.46 0.11
CA LEU A 121 14.14 -0.11 0.27
C LEU A 121 14.64 0.12 1.70
N HIS A 122 13.87 -0.27 2.71
CA HIS A 122 14.26 -0.16 4.11
C HIS A 122 15.57 -0.92 4.40
N THR A 123 15.68 -2.15 3.92
CA THR A 123 16.92 -2.94 4.04
C THR A 123 18.12 -2.23 3.40
N HIS A 124 17.89 -1.63 2.24
CA HIS A 124 18.95 -0.86 1.56
C HIS A 124 19.36 0.40 2.34
N LEU A 125 18.41 1.14 2.87
CA LEU A 125 18.67 2.33 3.68
C LEU A 125 19.46 2.00 4.96
N VAL A 126 19.07 0.95 5.66
CA VAL A 126 19.80 0.48 6.86
C VAL A 126 21.19 0.02 6.50
N GLY A 127 21.36 -0.74 5.41
CA GLY A 127 22.69 -1.16 4.91
C GLY A 127 23.58 0.01 4.46
N ALA A 128 23.00 1.13 4.03
CA ALA A 128 23.71 2.35 3.69
C ALA A 128 24.04 3.24 4.91
N GLY A 129 23.80 2.77 6.12
CA GLY A 129 24.14 3.48 7.36
C GLY A 129 23.03 4.36 7.92
N HIS A 130 21.82 4.33 7.37
CA HIS A 130 20.65 5.04 7.90
C HIS A 130 19.94 4.23 8.99
N ALA A 131 20.65 3.93 10.08
CA ALA A 131 20.17 3.07 11.17
C ALA A 131 18.90 3.58 11.89
N GLY A 132 18.56 4.87 11.73
CA GLY A 132 17.32 5.45 12.28
C GLY A 132 16.09 5.29 11.39
N ALA A 133 16.17 4.54 10.28
CA ALA A 133 15.03 4.29 9.42
C ALA A 133 14.05 3.31 10.10
N GLU A 134 12.81 3.74 10.29
CA GLU A 134 11.73 2.93 10.81
C GLU A 134 10.72 2.59 9.71
N ILE A 135 10.14 1.39 9.78
CA ILE A 135 9.07 0.97 8.89
C ILE A 135 7.81 0.70 9.68
N GLN A 136 6.71 1.30 9.24
CA GLN A 136 5.40 1.08 9.79
C GLN A 136 4.41 0.78 8.68
N PRO A 137 3.71 -0.37 8.70
CA PRO A 137 2.69 -0.66 7.71
C PRO A 137 1.48 0.24 7.90
N ALA A 138 0.97 0.80 6.80
CA ALA A 138 -0.29 1.52 6.75
C ALA A 138 -1.19 0.90 5.67
N PHE A 139 -2.50 0.93 5.90
CA PHE A 139 -3.47 0.27 5.03
C PHE A 139 -4.09 1.28 4.07
N ALA A 140 -3.97 0.99 2.77
CA ALA A 140 -4.46 1.84 1.71
C ALA A 140 -5.98 2.02 1.76
N GLN A 141 -6.47 3.19 1.41
CA GLN A 141 -7.90 3.40 1.18
C GLN A 141 -8.39 2.58 -0.02
N LEU A 142 -9.56 1.96 0.10
CA LEU A 142 -10.21 1.26 -1.01
C LEU A 142 -11.19 2.19 -1.75
N PRO A 143 -11.28 2.07 -3.09
CA PRO A 143 -10.44 1.27 -3.98
C PRO A 143 -9.01 1.81 -4.09
N THR A 144 -8.03 0.91 -4.31
CA THR A 144 -6.61 1.26 -4.39
C THR A 144 -6.22 1.86 -5.74
N ILE A 145 -6.90 2.94 -6.13
CA ILE A 145 -6.59 3.71 -7.33
C ILE A 145 -5.87 5.00 -6.96
N THR A 146 -4.98 5.47 -7.81
CA THR A 146 -4.12 6.65 -7.55
C THR A 146 -4.87 7.87 -7.03
N PRO A 147 -6.01 8.31 -7.63
CA PRO A 147 -6.73 9.48 -7.12
C PRO A 147 -7.18 9.32 -5.66
N VAL A 148 -7.69 8.15 -5.29
CA VAL A 148 -8.18 7.85 -3.95
C VAL A 148 -7.00 7.69 -2.97
N GLY A 149 -5.98 6.93 -3.35
CA GLY A 149 -4.77 6.73 -2.54
C GLY A 149 -4.07 8.05 -2.21
N MET A 150 -3.84 8.89 -3.20
CA MET A 150 -3.19 10.19 -3.00
C MET A 150 -4.04 11.17 -2.20
N ALA A 151 -5.36 11.12 -2.32
CA ALA A 151 -6.26 11.94 -1.52
C ALA A 151 -6.31 11.48 -0.06
N SER A 152 -6.21 10.19 0.19
CA SER A 152 -6.20 9.63 1.55
C SER A 152 -4.96 10.01 2.37
N LEU A 153 -3.87 10.43 1.72
CA LEU A 153 -2.65 10.85 2.39
C LEU A 153 -2.63 12.35 2.76
N LEU A 154 -3.73 13.07 2.51
CA LEU A 154 -3.83 14.50 2.79
C LEU A 154 -4.20 14.79 4.26
N PRO A 155 -3.85 15.98 4.78
CA PRO A 155 -4.26 16.42 6.10
C PRO A 155 -5.79 16.34 6.29
N GLY A 156 -6.22 15.77 7.41
CA GLY A 156 -7.64 15.65 7.76
C GLY A 156 -8.41 14.58 6.99
N ALA A 157 -7.72 13.75 6.19
CA ALA A 157 -8.37 12.72 5.38
C ALA A 157 -9.11 11.69 6.23
N GLY A 158 -8.59 11.31 7.40
CA GLY A 158 -9.23 10.34 8.30
C GLY A 158 -10.63 10.71 8.73
N GLN A 159 -10.94 12.01 8.78
CA GLN A 159 -12.24 12.51 9.20
C GLN A 159 -13.12 13.00 8.04
N ALA A 160 -12.50 13.51 6.97
CA ALA A 160 -13.20 14.27 5.95
C ALA A 160 -13.17 13.63 4.55
N LEU A 161 -12.40 12.57 4.33
CA LEU A 161 -12.35 11.91 3.03
C LEU A 161 -13.68 11.22 2.72
N ARG A 162 -14.23 11.55 1.55
CA ARG A 162 -15.42 10.91 0.99
C ARG A 162 -15.15 10.46 -0.43
N LEU A 163 -15.81 9.38 -0.84
CA LEU A 163 -15.75 8.88 -2.19
C LEU A 163 -17.10 9.14 -2.89
N LEU A 164 -17.05 9.87 -3.97
CA LEU A 164 -18.21 10.23 -4.78
C LEU A 164 -18.18 9.41 -6.07
N ARG A 165 -19.32 8.87 -6.48
CA ARG A 165 -19.46 8.26 -7.80
C ARG A 165 -19.84 9.33 -8.81
N ARG A 166 -18.97 9.62 -9.77
CA ARG A 166 -19.19 10.57 -10.86
C ARG A 166 -18.79 9.93 -12.18
N ASN A 167 -19.70 9.89 -13.16
CA ASN A 167 -19.44 9.31 -14.49
C ASN A 167 -18.80 7.91 -14.40
N ASP A 168 -19.37 7.04 -13.58
CA ASP A 168 -18.88 5.67 -13.28
C ASP A 168 -17.46 5.57 -12.68
N GLN A 169 -16.89 6.69 -12.28
CA GLN A 169 -15.60 6.74 -11.60
C GLN A 169 -15.74 7.12 -10.13
N MET A 170 -14.89 6.53 -9.29
CA MET A 170 -14.77 6.91 -7.89
C MET A 170 -13.87 8.15 -7.79
N THR A 171 -14.46 9.26 -7.35
CA THR A 171 -13.79 10.55 -7.22
C THR A 171 -13.66 10.91 -5.74
N PRO A 172 -12.44 11.17 -5.22
CA PRO A 172 -12.26 11.57 -3.84
C PRO A 172 -12.69 13.03 -3.62
N ALA A 173 -13.24 13.31 -2.44
CA ALA A 173 -13.50 14.63 -1.92
C ALA A 173 -13.01 14.74 -0.47
N LEU A 174 -12.50 15.89 -0.08
CA LEU A 174 -12.10 16.20 1.29
C LEU A 174 -13.05 17.28 1.83
N GLY A 175 -13.96 16.88 2.72
CA GLY A 175 -15.10 17.70 3.06
C GLY A 175 -15.97 17.96 1.83
N GLU A 176 -16.15 19.22 1.45
CA GLU A 176 -16.91 19.62 0.26
C GLU A 176 -16.03 19.76 -1.01
N GLN A 177 -14.71 19.77 -0.84
CA GLN A 177 -13.79 19.97 -1.94
C GLN A 177 -13.53 18.67 -2.71
N VAL A 178 -13.96 18.61 -3.96
CA VAL A 178 -13.65 17.49 -4.88
C VAL A 178 -12.22 17.59 -5.37
N LEU A 179 -11.49 16.46 -5.33
CA LEU A 179 -10.05 16.40 -5.60
C LEU A 179 -9.79 15.62 -6.91
N THR A 180 -9.91 16.29 -8.04
CA THR A 180 -9.71 15.68 -9.36
C THR A 180 -8.30 15.87 -9.92
N SER A 181 -7.51 16.79 -9.34
CA SER A 181 -6.19 17.15 -9.87
C SER A 181 -5.10 17.18 -8.81
N VAL A 182 -3.85 17.08 -9.26
CA VAL A 182 -2.67 17.26 -8.40
C VAL A 182 -2.67 18.66 -7.79
N THR A 183 -3.02 19.69 -8.57
CA THR A 183 -3.04 21.08 -8.10
C THR A 183 -3.97 21.26 -6.90
N GLN A 184 -5.15 20.66 -6.93
CA GLN A 184 -6.10 20.72 -5.81
C GLN A 184 -5.55 20.02 -4.56
N ARG A 185 -4.94 18.84 -4.71
CA ARG A 185 -4.29 18.15 -3.59
C ARG A 185 -3.14 18.95 -2.99
N MET A 186 -2.32 19.55 -3.84
CA MET A 186 -1.23 20.44 -3.38
C MET A 186 -1.73 21.70 -2.68
N ALA A 187 -2.90 22.23 -3.08
CA ALA A 187 -3.52 23.35 -2.37
C ALA A 187 -3.92 22.99 -0.94
N VAL A 188 -4.45 21.79 -0.71
CA VAL A 188 -4.76 21.29 0.64
C VAL A 188 -3.49 21.17 1.49
N LEU A 189 -2.43 20.60 0.96
CA LEU A 189 -1.13 20.50 1.67
C LEU A 189 -0.58 21.89 2.00
N ARG A 190 -0.58 22.83 1.06
CA ARG A 190 -0.10 24.20 1.27
C ARG A 190 -0.90 24.95 2.34
N ALA A 191 -2.20 24.75 2.39
CA ALA A 191 -3.04 25.39 3.39
C ALA A 191 -2.73 24.93 4.82
N ARG A 192 -2.31 23.66 4.99
CA ARG A 192 -1.99 23.08 6.30
C ARG A 192 -0.52 23.18 6.69
N CYS A 193 0.38 23.24 5.71
CA CYS A 193 1.83 23.26 5.93
C CYS A 193 2.43 24.67 5.75
N ARG A 194 1.61 25.72 5.81
CA ARG A 194 2.14 27.10 5.85
C ARG A 194 2.89 27.29 7.16
N PRO A 195 4.13 27.79 7.12
CA PRO A 195 4.79 28.26 8.34
C PRO A 195 3.91 29.39 8.95
N PRO A 196 3.89 29.48 10.27
CA PRO A 196 3.21 30.57 10.98
C PRO A 196 3.80 31.94 10.58
#